data_98c1d14971f3c615648cf14ac75feb72
#
_entry.id   98c1d14971f3c615648cf14ac75feb72
#
_cell.length_a   1.000
_cell.length_b   1.000
_cell.length_c   1.000
_cell.angle_alpha   90.00
_cell.angle_beta   90.00
_cell.angle_gamma   90.00
#
_symmetry.space_group_name_H-M   'P 1'
#
loop_
_entity.id
_entity.type
_entity.pdbx_description
1 polymer ?
#
loop_
_entity_poly.entity_id
_entity_poly.type
_entity_poly.pdbx_seq_one_letter_code
_entity_poly.pdbx_strand_id
1 'polypeptide(L)'
;GENVDARHARIRRTPSGLVVEDLRTKNGTRLNGHPVKTGNLTPGDRVGVGAYRIIFDGWRLIAPEMCTPLRVQARKATVKAGEVVLLDRVSVTLDPGTLTAIIGESGAGKSTLMGAISGHRPPDEGAVSLNGEPVNETRREIAVVPQSDLVHSALTVEETLLDSAGLRLPPDSSQAELQQAAARAMDELGLTERRDLIVSRLSGGERKRVSVGVELVSRPGVLLLDEPTTGLDPRLETETMALLKELAAANRTVALVTHATGSLSICDSLIVLGRGGVLCFQGPPAEALTFFEASDYADIYDALDKGTDRWAEAYGAITTPLGEGRALKASRLRRAPRFRDFARDFNILLRRQWRLLVRDRKNLLLVLGQAPVLAAVTAALFKDQVFEPDAPPGQTVQLLFVLVMISLWLGAIGSCREIVKEKSVVARERAAGVSAAPYLAAKLVFLTLLCWLQVAVLLGIVFAVQTPDIAFADWLLLGLVFGALSFAAVTMGLVISALAGTESQANSIVPLALIPQLLLGGAVIPPSQMTWVMEAVSRLAASQWGLRGAGAAIDLQTSFDSFPSSPATDGLATGFFDTGVWLAVAVLLTMGVIQLSATAMRLRTKA
;
A
#
# COMPACT_ATOMS: atom_id res chain seq x y z
N GLY A 1 10.97 0.18 29.07
CA GLY A 1 10.76 0.87 27.79
C GLY A 1 9.70 1.94 27.98
N GLU A 2 9.66 2.94 27.13
CA GLU A 2 8.75 4.11 27.25
C GLU A 2 7.25 3.75 27.26
N ASN A 3 6.91 2.53 26.87
CA ASN A 3 5.52 2.04 26.80
C ASN A 3 5.20 0.94 27.80
N VAL A 4 6.11 0.70 28.75
CA VAL A 4 5.93 -0.23 29.86
C VAL A 4 6.01 0.54 31.15
N ASP A 5 4.91 0.58 31.90
CA ASP A 5 4.90 1.20 33.23
C ASP A 5 5.86 0.46 34.17
N ALA A 6 6.47 1.15 35.11
CA ALA A 6 7.42 0.57 36.08
C ALA A 6 6.82 -0.64 36.85
N ARG A 7 5.49 -0.67 36.95
CA ARG A 7 4.69 -1.80 37.41
C ARG A 7 3.56 -2.04 36.43
N HIS A 8 3.80 -2.87 35.39
CA HIS A 8 2.86 -3.05 34.30
C HIS A 8 1.89 -4.20 34.55
N ALA A 9 2.41 -5.35 34.87
CA ALA A 9 1.63 -6.54 35.17
C ALA A 9 2.18 -7.25 36.43
N ARG A 10 1.33 -8.03 37.06
CA ARG A 10 1.69 -8.86 38.21
C ARG A 10 1.33 -10.32 37.92
N ILE A 11 2.25 -11.23 38.22
CA ILE A 11 1.93 -12.65 38.24
C ILE A 11 1.73 -13.06 39.70
N ARG A 12 0.61 -13.71 39.95
CA ARG A 12 0.22 -14.18 41.27
C ARG A 12 -0.12 -15.67 41.22
N ARG A 13 0.33 -16.39 42.23
CA ARG A 13 -0.06 -17.78 42.43
C ARG A 13 -1.42 -17.84 43.12
N THR A 14 -2.34 -18.59 42.54
CA THR A 14 -3.67 -18.86 43.08
C THR A 14 -3.83 -20.37 43.31
N PRO A 15 -4.84 -20.82 44.04
CA PRO A 15 -5.13 -22.26 44.20
C PRO A 15 -5.38 -22.96 42.85
N SER A 16 -5.83 -22.20 41.82
CA SER A 16 -6.11 -22.71 40.47
C SER A 16 -4.93 -22.58 39.49
N GLY A 17 -3.74 -22.12 39.95
CA GLY A 17 -2.57 -21.93 39.08
C GLY A 17 -1.99 -20.52 39.14
N LEU A 18 -1.20 -20.16 38.13
CA LEU A 18 -0.67 -18.82 38.00
C LEU A 18 -1.63 -17.93 37.22
N VAL A 19 -1.73 -16.67 37.64
CA VAL A 19 -2.61 -15.66 37.04
C VAL A 19 -1.79 -14.42 36.75
N VAL A 20 -1.91 -13.91 35.52
CA VAL A 20 -1.42 -12.57 35.14
C VAL A 20 -2.53 -11.55 35.40
N GLU A 21 -2.17 -10.43 36.01
CA GLU A 21 -3.06 -9.32 36.33
C GLU A 21 -2.45 -8.00 35.78
N ASP A 22 -3.23 -7.26 34.99
CA ASP A 22 -2.85 -5.93 34.54
C ASP A 22 -3.00 -4.93 35.71
N LEU A 23 -1.97 -4.15 35.97
CA LEU A 23 -1.98 -3.16 37.05
C LEU A 23 -2.61 -1.82 36.65
N ARG A 24 -3.61 -1.85 35.76
CA ARG A 24 -4.31 -0.70 35.19
C ARG A 24 -3.38 0.23 34.42
N THR A 25 -2.51 -0.37 33.63
CA THR A 25 -1.52 0.34 32.86
C THR A 25 -2.14 1.05 31.65
N LYS A 26 -1.48 2.11 31.17
CA LYS A 26 -1.95 2.92 30.04
C LYS A 26 -2.14 2.10 28.75
N ASN A 27 -1.27 1.11 28.53
CA ASN A 27 -1.25 0.29 27.31
C ASN A 27 -1.88 -1.10 27.50
N GLY A 28 -2.18 -1.49 28.73
CA GLY A 28 -2.80 -2.76 29.09
C GLY A 28 -1.89 -3.96 28.89
N THR A 29 -2.17 -5.04 29.61
CA THR A 29 -1.51 -6.34 29.46
C THR A 29 -2.30 -7.23 28.50
N ARG A 30 -1.61 -8.03 27.71
CA ARG A 30 -2.24 -8.98 26.79
C ARG A 30 -1.83 -10.40 27.13
N LEU A 31 -2.77 -11.32 27.02
CA LEU A 31 -2.53 -12.75 27.11
C LEU A 31 -2.91 -13.38 25.77
N ASN A 32 -1.96 -14.04 25.10
CA ASN A 32 -2.13 -14.62 23.77
C ASN A 32 -2.70 -13.62 22.73
N GLY A 33 -2.22 -12.36 22.80
CA GLY A 33 -2.68 -11.28 21.91
C GLY A 33 -3.98 -10.58 22.35
N HIS A 34 -4.73 -11.12 23.31
CA HIS A 34 -5.98 -10.54 23.80
C HIS A 34 -5.73 -9.65 25.04
N PRO A 35 -6.30 -8.44 25.11
CA PRO A 35 -6.19 -7.59 26.29
C PRO A 35 -6.91 -8.24 27.47
N VAL A 36 -6.19 -8.40 28.58
CA VAL A 36 -6.74 -8.99 29.80
C VAL A 36 -6.58 -8.04 30.97
N LYS A 37 -7.56 -8.05 31.89
CA LYS A 37 -7.40 -7.47 33.22
C LYS A 37 -6.80 -8.49 34.14
N THR A 38 -7.25 -9.74 34.01
CA THR A 38 -6.73 -10.93 34.69
C THR A 38 -6.88 -12.12 33.76
N GLY A 39 -5.90 -13.03 33.74
CA GLY A 39 -5.94 -14.24 32.93
C GLY A 39 -5.11 -15.35 33.52
N ASN A 40 -5.61 -16.59 33.47
CA ASN A 40 -4.86 -17.77 33.91
C ASN A 40 -3.70 -18.01 32.95
N LEU A 41 -2.53 -18.31 33.51
CA LEU A 41 -1.32 -18.63 32.75
C LEU A 41 -1.12 -20.13 32.69
N THR A 42 -0.99 -20.65 31.48
CA THR A 42 -0.60 -22.02 31.18
C THR A 42 0.75 -22.05 30.47
N PRO A 43 1.54 -23.15 30.58
CA PRO A 43 2.78 -23.26 29.85
C PRO A 43 2.57 -23.04 28.35
N GLY A 44 3.40 -22.17 27.75
CA GLY A 44 3.26 -21.75 26.33
C GLY A 44 2.50 -20.44 26.13
N ASP A 45 1.82 -19.92 27.17
CA ASP A 45 1.10 -18.65 27.07
C ASP A 45 2.04 -17.47 26.87
N ARG A 46 1.59 -16.51 26.06
CA ARG A 46 2.31 -15.28 25.71
C ARG A 46 1.72 -14.09 26.44
N VAL A 47 2.50 -13.51 27.32
CA VAL A 47 2.15 -12.25 28.00
C VAL A 47 2.74 -11.08 27.23
N GLY A 48 1.90 -10.25 26.68
CA GLY A 48 2.28 -9.00 25.98
C GLY A 48 2.24 -7.81 26.95
N VAL A 49 3.39 -7.11 27.07
CA VAL A 49 3.57 -5.94 27.93
C VAL A 49 4.20 -4.85 27.09
N GLY A 50 3.41 -3.90 26.60
CA GLY A 50 3.87 -2.93 25.60
C GLY A 50 4.31 -3.63 24.31
N ALA A 51 5.55 -3.36 23.86
CA ALA A 51 6.17 -4.03 22.72
C ALA A 51 6.78 -5.41 23.06
N TYR A 52 6.90 -5.73 24.36
CA TYR A 52 7.53 -6.97 24.80
C TYR A 52 6.52 -8.10 24.82
N ARG A 53 6.93 -9.23 24.27
CA ARG A 53 6.21 -10.51 24.38
C ARG A 53 7.06 -11.44 25.23
N ILE A 54 6.48 -11.95 26.30
CA ILE A 54 7.14 -12.82 27.26
C ILE A 54 6.39 -14.13 27.25
N ILE A 55 7.08 -15.25 27.11
CA ILE A 55 6.49 -16.58 27.12
C ILE A 55 6.58 -17.15 28.53
N PHE A 56 5.49 -17.73 29.01
CA PHE A 56 5.48 -18.49 30.24
C PHE A 56 5.79 -19.96 29.90
N ASP A 57 6.95 -20.48 30.35
CA ASP A 57 7.37 -21.88 30.10
C ASP A 57 6.81 -22.88 31.11
N GLY A 58 6.01 -22.41 32.05
CA GLY A 58 5.49 -23.20 33.17
C GLY A 58 6.17 -22.89 34.51
N TRP A 59 7.35 -22.30 34.50
CA TRP A 59 8.14 -21.97 35.69
C TRP A 59 8.56 -20.50 35.75
N ARG A 60 8.89 -19.91 34.62
CA ARG A 60 9.39 -18.55 34.51
C ARG A 60 8.89 -17.87 33.25
N LEU A 61 8.99 -16.55 33.23
CA LEU A 61 8.77 -15.74 32.07
C LEU A 61 10.08 -15.63 31.29
N ILE A 62 10.07 -16.07 30.05
CA ILE A 62 11.21 -16.00 29.15
C ILE A 62 10.93 -14.89 28.14
N ALA A 63 11.81 -13.87 28.09
CA ALA A 63 11.82 -12.93 26.98
C ALA A 63 12.39 -13.69 25.76
N PRO A 64 11.63 -13.86 24.67
CA PRO A 64 12.18 -14.54 23.51
C PRO A 64 13.21 -13.62 22.86
N GLU A 65 14.47 -13.92 23.02
CA GLU A 65 15.55 -13.39 22.16
C GLU A 65 15.44 -14.01 20.76
N MET A 66 14.83 -15.18 20.66
CA MET A 66 14.58 -15.93 19.43
C MET A 66 13.10 -15.87 19.02
N CYS A 67 12.81 -16.08 17.74
CA CYS A 67 11.44 -16.23 17.25
C CYS A 67 10.76 -17.43 17.94
N THR A 68 9.45 -17.29 18.22
CA THR A 68 8.69 -18.41 18.79
C THR A 68 8.55 -19.50 17.73
N PRO A 69 8.93 -20.75 18.04
CA PRO A 69 8.75 -21.86 17.11
C PRO A 69 7.26 -22.09 16.83
N LEU A 70 6.85 -22.02 15.58
CA LEU A 70 5.46 -22.14 15.18
C LEU A 70 5.29 -23.23 14.14
N ARG A 71 4.51 -24.27 14.49
CA ARG A 71 4.13 -25.32 13.54
C ARG A 71 2.90 -24.90 12.77
N VAL A 72 2.96 -24.97 11.44
CA VAL A 72 1.80 -24.74 10.56
C VAL A 72 1.24 -26.09 10.13
N GLN A 73 -0.07 -26.27 10.21
CA GLN A 73 -0.75 -27.46 9.74
C GLN A 73 -1.94 -27.07 8.87
N ALA A 74 -1.91 -27.50 7.61
CA ALA A 74 -3.10 -27.56 6.76
C ALA A 74 -3.69 -28.98 6.83
N ARG A 75 -4.99 -29.10 7.03
CA ARG A 75 -5.69 -30.38 7.15
C ARG A 75 -6.83 -30.41 6.16
N LYS A 76 -6.76 -31.31 5.16
CA LYS A 76 -7.75 -31.48 4.10
C LYS A 76 -8.17 -30.14 3.48
N ALA A 77 -7.21 -29.24 3.25
CA ALA A 77 -7.48 -27.91 2.75
C ALA A 77 -7.92 -27.98 1.29
N THR A 78 -9.15 -27.55 1.01
CA THR A 78 -9.70 -27.42 -0.35
C THR A 78 -9.95 -25.96 -0.64
N VAL A 79 -9.47 -25.48 -1.81
CA VAL A 79 -9.66 -24.10 -2.27
C VAL A 79 -10.25 -24.12 -3.66
N LYS A 80 -11.34 -23.37 -3.85
CA LYS A 80 -12.09 -23.29 -5.11
C LYS A 80 -12.06 -21.87 -5.70
N ALA A 81 -12.15 -21.78 -7.02
CA ALA A 81 -12.37 -20.53 -7.75
C ALA A 81 -13.57 -20.74 -8.69
N GLY A 82 -14.76 -20.40 -8.21
CA GLY A 82 -16.00 -20.83 -8.85
C GLY A 82 -16.12 -22.34 -8.84
N GLU A 83 -16.24 -22.96 -10.00
CA GLU A 83 -16.30 -24.42 -10.13
C GLU A 83 -14.93 -25.11 -10.21
N VAL A 84 -13.85 -24.34 -10.36
CA VAL A 84 -12.49 -24.90 -10.50
C VAL A 84 -11.88 -25.14 -9.14
N VAL A 85 -11.46 -26.39 -8.87
CA VAL A 85 -10.69 -26.76 -7.67
C VAL A 85 -9.24 -26.40 -7.90
N LEU A 86 -8.68 -25.55 -7.04
CA LEU A 86 -7.28 -25.10 -7.08
C LEU A 86 -6.39 -25.87 -6.10
N LEU A 87 -6.98 -26.38 -5.00
CA LEU A 87 -6.38 -27.32 -4.05
C LEU A 87 -7.43 -28.35 -3.69
N ASP A 88 -7.08 -29.63 -3.76
CA ASP A 88 -7.96 -30.72 -3.38
C ASP A 88 -7.44 -31.46 -2.15
N ARG A 89 -8.12 -31.25 -1.01
CA ARG A 89 -7.90 -31.93 0.27
C ARG A 89 -6.45 -32.05 0.74
N VAL A 90 -5.65 -31.01 0.47
CA VAL A 90 -4.23 -30.99 0.79
C VAL A 90 -4.01 -31.00 2.31
N SER A 91 -3.20 -31.95 2.79
CA SER A 91 -2.80 -32.05 4.19
C SER A 91 -1.29 -31.98 4.30
N VAL A 92 -0.75 -30.88 4.84
CA VAL A 92 0.70 -30.64 4.98
C VAL A 92 1.04 -30.06 6.34
N THR A 93 2.25 -30.32 6.80
CA THR A 93 2.81 -29.77 8.05
C THR A 93 4.12 -29.06 7.74
N LEU A 94 4.27 -27.82 8.21
CA LEU A 94 5.55 -27.11 8.24
C LEU A 94 6.04 -27.06 9.68
N ASP A 95 7.18 -27.67 9.92
CA ASP A 95 7.74 -27.75 11.27
C ASP A 95 8.62 -26.54 11.60
N PRO A 96 8.66 -26.13 12.88
CA PRO A 96 9.52 -25.04 13.32
C PRO A 96 11.00 -25.42 13.17
N GLY A 97 11.82 -24.42 12.80
CA GLY A 97 13.25 -24.63 12.60
C GLY A 97 13.60 -25.27 11.27
N THR A 98 12.62 -25.47 10.36
CA THR A 98 12.84 -26.13 9.07
C THR A 98 12.65 -25.20 7.88
N LEU A 99 13.43 -25.45 6.84
CA LEU A 99 13.28 -24.88 5.52
C LEU A 99 12.54 -25.88 4.62
N THR A 100 11.32 -25.55 4.21
CA THR A 100 10.48 -26.40 3.35
C THR A 100 10.36 -25.79 1.96
N ALA A 101 10.70 -26.56 0.92
CA ALA A 101 10.44 -26.17 -0.46
C ALA A 101 9.10 -26.73 -0.94
N ILE A 102 8.34 -25.92 -1.69
CA ILE A 102 7.08 -26.29 -2.35
C ILE A 102 7.35 -26.27 -3.85
N ILE A 103 7.30 -27.42 -4.50
CA ILE A 103 7.51 -27.57 -5.94
C ILE A 103 6.28 -28.17 -6.62
N GLY A 104 6.26 -28.13 -7.94
CA GLY A 104 5.21 -28.68 -8.78
C GLY A 104 5.07 -27.86 -10.06
N GLU A 105 4.32 -28.36 -11.01
CA GLU A 105 4.09 -27.72 -12.30
C GLU A 105 3.45 -26.33 -12.19
N SER A 106 3.49 -25.57 -13.29
CA SER A 106 2.73 -24.31 -13.36
C SER A 106 1.24 -24.62 -13.25
N GLY A 107 0.53 -23.90 -12.38
CA GLY A 107 -0.90 -24.17 -12.11
C GLY A 107 -1.18 -25.29 -11.11
N ALA A 108 -0.18 -25.97 -10.54
CA ALA A 108 -0.35 -27.02 -9.51
C ALA A 108 -0.87 -26.51 -8.14
N GLY A 109 -1.21 -25.22 -8.01
CA GLY A 109 -1.78 -24.69 -6.76
C GLY A 109 -0.77 -24.22 -5.71
N LYS A 110 0.54 -24.12 -6.03
CA LYS A 110 1.60 -23.69 -5.08
C LYS A 110 1.30 -22.35 -4.39
N SER A 111 1.03 -21.31 -5.17
CA SER A 111 0.69 -19.97 -4.62
C SER A 111 -0.68 -19.99 -3.92
N THR A 112 -1.58 -20.90 -4.30
CA THR A 112 -2.86 -21.10 -3.61
C THR A 112 -2.64 -21.73 -2.24
N LEU A 113 -1.75 -22.73 -2.14
CA LEU A 113 -1.36 -23.32 -0.85
C LEU A 113 -0.71 -22.29 0.06
N MET A 114 0.21 -21.47 -0.46
CA MET A 114 0.79 -20.36 0.31
C MET A 114 -0.28 -19.35 0.76
N GLY A 115 -1.25 -19.03 -0.12
CA GLY A 115 -2.38 -18.18 0.21
C GLY A 115 -3.26 -18.75 1.32
N ALA A 116 -3.48 -20.07 1.33
CA ALA A 116 -4.23 -20.76 2.37
C ALA A 116 -3.45 -20.76 3.70
N ILE A 117 -2.16 -21.11 3.68
CA ILE A 117 -1.27 -21.12 4.85
C ILE A 117 -1.15 -19.72 5.46
N SER A 118 -1.03 -18.68 4.65
CA SER A 118 -0.92 -17.29 5.13
C SER A 118 -2.24 -16.69 5.62
N GLY A 119 -3.36 -17.38 5.41
CA GLY A 119 -4.70 -16.86 5.70
C GLY A 119 -5.17 -15.75 4.75
N HIS A 120 -4.43 -15.47 3.65
CA HIS A 120 -4.88 -14.52 2.62
C HIS A 120 -6.04 -15.08 1.80
N ARG A 121 -6.02 -16.37 1.58
CA ARG A 121 -7.08 -17.12 0.90
C ARG A 121 -7.45 -18.33 1.75
N PRO A 122 -8.31 -18.16 2.77
CA PRO A 122 -8.71 -19.27 3.63
C PRO A 122 -9.32 -20.40 2.80
N PRO A 123 -9.12 -21.67 3.17
CA PRO A 123 -9.70 -22.79 2.46
C PRO A 123 -11.23 -22.78 2.58
N ASP A 124 -11.90 -23.22 1.54
CA ASP A 124 -13.37 -23.39 1.51
C ASP A 124 -13.79 -24.59 2.37
N GLU A 125 -12.96 -25.66 2.36
CA GLU A 125 -13.13 -26.87 3.19
C GLU A 125 -11.81 -27.21 3.87
N GLY A 126 -11.89 -27.87 5.02
CA GLY A 126 -10.72 -28.18 5.83
C GLY A 126 -10.33 -27.01 6.74
N ALA A 127 -9.07 -27.02 7.24
CA ALA A 127 -8.59 -26.00 8.16
C ALA A 127 -7.07 -25.78 8.05
N VAL A 128 -6.63 -24.55 8.31
CA VAL A 128 -5.23 -24.22 8.51
C VAL A 128 -5.05 -23.65 9.91
N SER A 129 -4.09 -24.19 10.64
CA SER A 129 -3.80 -23.80 12.03
C SER A 129 -2.31 -23.54 12.26
N LEU A 130 -2.03 -22.67 13.21
CA LEU A 130 -0.70 -22.33 13.72
C LEU A 130 -0.63 -22.75 15.19
N ASN A 131 0.18 -23.76 15.52
CA ASN A 131 0.20 -24.40 16.84
C ASN A 131 -1.21 -24.79 17.37
N GLY A 132 -2.11 -25.23 16.46
CA GLY A 132 -3.49 -25.59 16.79
C GLY A 132 -4.51 -24.44 16.81
N GLU A 133 -4.06 -23.18 16.75
CA GLU A 133 -4.94 -22.02 16.62
C GLU A 133 -5.25 -21.71 15.15
N PRO A 134 -6.48 -21.25 14.81
CA PRO A 134 -6.81 -20.90 13.43
C PRO A 134 -5.90 -19.82 12.88
N VAL A 135 -5.42 -19.99 11.64
CA VAL A 135 -4.51 -19.05 10.99
C VAL A 135 -5.07 -17.62 10.91
N ASN A 136 -6.37 -17.47 10.81
CA ASN A 136 -7.03 -16.16 10.72
C ASN A 136 -6.85 -15.31 11.99
N GLU A 137 -6.63 -15.95 13.14
CA GLU A 137 -6.40 -15.28 14.44
C GLU A 137 -4.91 -14.97 14.67
N THR A 138 -4.04 -15.77 14.07
CA THR A 138 -2.57 -15.71 14.25
C THR A 138 -1.83 -15.13 13.04
N ARG A 139 -2.54 -14.57 12.07
CA ARG A 139 -2.00 -14.06 10.80
C ARG A 139 -0.82 -13.09 10.95
N ARG A 140 -0.72 -12.37 12.07
CA ARG A 140 0.39 -11.44 12.33
C ARG A 140 1.74 -12.14 12.57
N GLU A 141 1.72 -13.42 12.86
CA GLU A 141 2.92 -14.23 13.05
C GLU A 141 3.47 -14.77 11.72
N ILE A 142 2.73 -14.57 10.63
CA ILE A 142 3.08 -15.04 9.28
C ILE A 142 3.46 -13.83 8.43
N ALA A 143 4.65 -13.88 7.87
CA ALA A 143 5.10 -12.95 6.86
C ALA A 143 5.15 -13.60 5.48
N VAL A 144 4.80 -12.85 4.45
CA VAL A 144 4.80 -13.31 3.06
C VAL A 144 5.67 -12.40 2.22
N VAL A 145 6.74 -12.95 1.65
CA VAL A 145 7.62 -12.27 0.70
C VAL A 145 7.14 -12.62 -0.71
N PRO A 146 6.64 -11.66 -1.49
CA PRO A 146 6.16 -11.92 -2.84
C PRO A 146 7.32 -12.12 -3.82
N GLN A 147 7.01 -12.68 -4.99
CA GLN A 147 7.95 -12.93 -6.07
C GLN A 147 8.69 -11.66 -6.52
N SER A 148 7.96 -10.56 -6.71
CA SER A 148 8.55 -9.27 -7.09
C SER A 148 9.05 -8.49 -5.87
N ASP A 149 10.17 -7.78 -6.04
CA ASP A 149 10.77 -6.94 -4.99
C ASP A 149 9.94 -5.65 -4.82
N LEU A 150 8.91 -5.72 -3.98
CA LEU A 150 7.98 -4.62 -3.74
C LEU A 150 8.56 -3.63 -2.71
N VAL A 151 9.63 -2.93 -3.08
CA VAL A 151 10.30 -1.92 -2.24
C VAL A 151 10.47 -0.61 -3.00
N HIS A 152 10.52 0.51 -2.28
CA HIS A 152 10.77 1.82 -2.89
C HIS A 152 12.24 1.95 -3.28
N SER A 153 12.52 1.96 -4.57
CA SER A 153 13.87 1.96 -5.13
C SER A 153 14.69 3.23 -4.81
N ALA A 154 14.04 4.34 -4.50
CA ALA A 154 14.68 5.62 -4.18
C ALA A 154 15.02 5.80 -2.69
N LEU A 155 14.56 4.93 -1.80
CA LEU A 155 14.92 4.97 -0.38
C LEU A 155 16.24 4.23 -0.13
N THR A 156 16.91 4.54 1.00
CA THR A 156 18.03 3.73 1.48
C THR A 156 17.52 2.43 2.10
N VAL A 157 18.43 1.46 2.31
CA VAL A 157 18.13 0.22 3.01
C VAL A 157 17.57 0.50 4.40
N GLU A 158 18.25 1.35 5.18
CA GLU A 158 17.83 1.73 6.53
C GLU A 158 16.44 2.38 6.54
N GLU A 159 16.19 3.35 5.66
CA GLU A 159 14.89 4.03 5.60
C GLU A 159 13.76 3.08 5.23
N THR A 160 14.00 2.16 4.29
CA THR A 160 13.01 1.15 3.89
C THR A 160 12.63 0.26 5.07
N LEU A 161 13.61 -0.17 5.85
CA LEU A 161 13.37 -1.03 7.01
C LEU A 161 12.78 -0.26 8.20
N LEU A 162 13.19 1.00 8.43
CA LEU A 162 12.61 1.86 9.46
C LEU A 162 11.14 2.19 9.19
N ASP A 163 10.80 2.56 7.94
CA ASP A 163 9.41 2.83 7.56
C ASP A 163 8.56 1.55 7.73
N SER A 164 9.11 0.40 7.33
CA SER A 164 8.44 -0.88 7.49
C SER A 164 8.24 -1.26 8.96
N ALA A 165 9.25 -1.05 9.80
CA ALA A 165 9.15 -1.24 11.26
C ALA A 165 8.07 -0.32 11.85
N GLY A 166 8.06 0.96 11.45
CA GLY A 166 7.06 1.92 11.88
C GLY A 166 5.63 1.54 11.52
N LEU A 167 5.41 0.93 10.36
CA LEU A 167 4.09 0.51 9.89
C LEU A 167 3.62 -0.85 10.45
N ARG A 168 4.55 -1.72 10.87
CA ARG A 168 4.26 -3.11 11.28
C ARG A 168 4.30 -3.34 12.79
N LEU A 169 5.20 -2.66 13.49
CA LEU A 169 5.32 -2.78 14.94
C LEU A 169 4.16 -2.08 15.67
N PRO A 170 3.89 -2.43 16.94
CA PRO A 170 2.83 -1.80 17.71
C PRO A 170 2.92 -0.25 17.70
N PRO A 171 1.76 0.46 17.74
CA PRO A 171 1.74 1.93 17.64
C PRO A 171 2.46 2.66 18.79
N ASP A 172 2.73 1.97 19.86
CA ASP A 172 3.40 2.43 21.06
C ASP A 172 4.91 2.14 21.07
N SER A 173 5.45 1.58 19.98
CA SER A 173 6.90 1.38 19.86
C SER A 173 7.64 2.71 19.79
N SER A 174 8.70 2.83 20.59
CA SER A 174 9.59 3.98 20.60
C SER A 174 10.47 4.04 19.36
N GLN A 175 11.03 5.20 19.06
CA GLN A 175 11.96 5.36 17.92
C GLN A 175 13.19 4.45 18.07
N ALA A 176 13.68 4.24 19.30
CA ALA A 176 14.81 3.34 19.57
C ALA A 176 14.46 1.88 19.25
N GLU A 177 13.23 1.43 19.57
CA GLU A 177 12.75 0.08 19.24
C GLU A 177 12.61 -0.12 17.73
N LEU A 178 12.14 0.90 17.00
CA LEU A 178 12.07 0.86 15.54
C LEU A 178 13.47 0.75 14.91
N GLN A 179 14.42 1.57 15.38
CA GLN A 179 15.82 1.52 14.93
C GLN A 179 16.46 0.17 15.24
N GLN A 180 16.24 -0.37 16.43
CA GLN A 180 16.75 -1.68 16.81
C GLN A 180 16.16 -2.81 15.95
N ALA A 181 14.85 -2.73 15.60
CA ALA A 181 14.22 -3.71 14.73
C ALA A 181 14.79 -3.67 13.31
N ALA A 182 15.00 -2.46 12.76
CA ALA A 182 15.63 -2.29 11.46
C ALA A 182 17.09 -2.75 11.45
N ALA A 183 17.88 -2.39 12.48
CA ALA A 183 19.28 -2.80 12.61
C ALA A 183 19.44 -4.32 12.67
N ARG A 184 18.60 -5.00 13.47
CA ARG A 184 18.59 -6.47 13.54
C ARG A 184 18.25 -7.11 12.20
N ALA A 185 17.24 -6.61 11.50
CA ALA A 185 16.89 -7.14 10.19
C ALA A 185 18.01 -6.95 9.16
N MET A 186 18.77 -5.83 9.25
CA MET A 186 19.95 -5.62 8.41
C MET A 186 21.07 -6.60 8.77
N ASP A 187 21.31 -6.83 10.04
CA ASP A 187 22.36 -7.74 10.53
C ASP A 187 22.06 -9.19 10.11
N GLU A 188 20.85 -9.69 10.38
CA GLU A 188 20.39 -11.03 10.00
C GLU A 188 20.50 -11.30 8.48
N LEU A 189 20.48 -10.25 7.65
CA LEU A 189 20.52 -10.35 6.19
C LEU A 189 21.88 -9.96 5.58
N GLY A 190 22.86 -9.61 6.41
CA GLY A 190 24.18 -9.14 5.94
C GLY A 190 24.10 -7.82 5.16
N LEU A 191 23.19 -6.90 5.55
CA LEU A 191 22.95 -5.61 4.88
C LEU A 191 23.50 -4.43 5.68
N THR A 192 24.17 -4.64 6.82
CA THR A 192 24.62 -3.57 7.73
C THR A 192 25.54 -2.58 7.03
N GLU A 193 26.49 -3.06 6.21
CA GLU A 193 27.40 -2.21 5.44
C GLU A 193 26.70 -1.46 4.28
N ARG A 194 25.50 -1.87 3.91
CA ARG A 194 24.69 -1.30 2.83
C ARG A 194 23.60 -0.35 3.32
N ARG A 195 23.56 -0.07 4.63
CA ARG A 195 22.48 0.70 5.29
C ARG A 195 22.16 2.04 4.60
N ASP A 196 23.18 2.77 4.16
CA ASP A 196 23.05 4.10 3.55
C ASP A 196 22.93 4.07 2.04
N LEU A 197 23.04 2.89 1.40
CA LEU A 197 22.88 2.74 -0.04
C LEU A 197 21.40 2.80 -0.44
N ILE A 198 21.15 3.50 -1.54
CA ILE A 198 19.82 3.55 -2.16
C ILE A 198 19.52 2.18 -2.78
N VAL A 199 18.30 1.66 -2.54
CA VAL A 199 17.86 0.33 -2.99
C VAL A 199 18.05 0.10 -4.49
N SER A 200 17.89 1.14 -5.34
CA SER A 200 18.14 1.04 -6.78
C SER A 200 19.59 0.74 -7.17
N ARG A 201 20.55 0.97 -6.27
CA ARG A 201 21.98 0.72 -6.51
C ARG A 201 22.45 -0.66 -6.02
N LEU A 202 21.56 -1.40 -5.39
CA LEU A 202 21.83 -2.74 -4.89
C LEU A 202 21.82 -3.77 -6.03
N SER A 203 22.59 -4.83 -5.88
CA SER A 203 22.50 -6.04 -6.71
C SER A 203 21.12 -6.70 -6.58
N GLY A 204 20.76 -7.59 -7.49
CA GLY A 204 19.49 -8.33 -7.43
C GLY A 204 19.33 -9.09 -6.12
N GLY A 205 20.36 -9.81 -5.68
CA GLY A 205 20.36 -10.55 -4.41
C GLY A 205 20.24 -9.65 -3.18
N GLU A 206 20.98 -8.52 -3.12
CA GLU A 206 20.87 -7.55 -2.02
C GLU A 206 19.47 -6.94 -1.98
N ARG A 207 18.89 -6.61 -3.13
CA ARG A 207 17.51 -6.07 -3.21
C ARG A 207 16.48 -7.09 -2.72
N LYS A 208 16.65 -8.36 -3.08
CA LYS A 208 15.82 -9.46 -2.56
C LYS A 208 15.94 -9.56 -1.04
N ARG A 209 17.16 -9.47 -0.49
CA ARG A 209 17.36 -9.44 0.97
C ARG A 209 16.65 -8.26 1.63
N VAL A 210 16.65 -7.06 1.03
CA VAL A 210 15.85 -5.92 1.54
C VAL A 210 14.36 -6.25 1.54
N SER A 211 13.85 -6.90 0.48
CA SER A 211 12.44 -7.33 0.41
C SER A 211 12.08 -8.33 1.51
N VAL A 212 12.97 -9.26 1.83
CA VAL A 212 12.86 -10.17 2.99
C VAL A 212 12.93 -9.37 4.30
N GLY A 213 13.84 -8.41 4.41
CA GLY A 213 14.04 -7.57 5.59
C GLY A 213 12.81 -6.79 6.00
N VAL A 214 12.05 -6.28 5.01
CA VAL A 214 10.77 -5.60 5.25
C VAL A 214 9.79 -6.51 6.02
N GLU A 215 9.84 -7.82 5.81
CA GLU A 215 9.02 -8.76 6.56
C GLU A 215 9.63 -9.12 7.93
N LEU A 216 10.96 -9.21 8.01
CA LEU A 216 11.67 -9.63 9.22
C LEU A 216 11.64 -8.61 10.35
N VAL A 217 11.41 -7.31 10.07
CA VAL A 217 11.34 -6.26 11.11
C VAL A 217 10.29 -6.56 12.19
N SER A 218 9.21 -7.27 11.84
CA SER A 218 8.15 -7.67 12.77
C SER A 218 8.45 -8.98 13.53
N ARG A 219 9.59 -9.64 13.28
CA ARG A 219 9.98 -10.94 13.84
C ARG A 219 8.90 -12.02 13.67
N PRO A 220 8.51 -12.34 12.44
CA PRO A 220 7.51 -13.37 12.20
C PRO A 220 8.05 -14.73 12.61
N GLY A 221 7.18 -15.57 13.19
CA GLY A 221 7.51 -16.97 13.48
C GLY A 221 7.44 -17.87 12.24
N VAL A 222 6.67 -17.45 11.23
CA VAL A 222 6.54 -18.13 9.93
C VAL A 222 6.89 -17.17 8.81
N LEU A 223 7.78 -17.59 7.91
CA LEU A 223 8.20 -16.84 6.73
C LEU A 223 7.87 -17.65 5.47
N LEU A 224 7.01 -17.11 4.63
CA LEU A 224 6.60 -17.70 3.36
C LEU A 224 7.18 -16.88 2.22
N LEU A 225 7.85 -17.52 1.25
CA LEU A 225 8.49 -16.82 0.13
C LEU A 225 7.99 -17.40 -1.20
N ASP A 226 7.55 -16.52 -2.08
CA ASP A 226 7.12 -16.89 -3.43
C ASP A 226 8.27 -16.64 -4.40
N GLU A 227 8.86 -17.70 -4.91
CA GLU A 227 9.99 -17.72 -5.85
C GLU A 227 11.14 -16.73 -5.47
N PRO A 228 11.74 -16.86 -4.29
CA PRO A 228 12.74 -15.89 -3.82
C PRO A 228 14.03 -15.86 -4.62
N THR A 229 14.30 -16.88 -5.44
CA THR A 229 15.52 -17.04 -6.22
C THR A 229 15.34 -16.75 -7.71
N THR A 230 14.12 -16.45 -8.16
CA THR A 230 13.83 -16.16 -9.57
C THR A 230 14.62 -14.95 -10.06
N GLY A 231 15.32 -15.13 -11.20
CA GLY A 231 16.13 -14.07 -11.82
C GLY A 231 17.51 -13.85 -11.18
N LEU A 232 17.91 -14.69 -10.23
CA LEU A 232 19.26 -14.71 -9.68
C LEU A 232 20.15 -15.65 -10.49
N ASP A 233 21.45 -15.36 -10.54
CA ASP A 233 22.42 -16.31 -11.03
C ASP A 233 22.61 -17.49 -10.05
N PRO A 234 23.17 -18.64 -10.48
CA PRO A 234 23.27 -19.84 -9.64
C PRO A 234 24.03 -19.64 -8.32
N ARG A 235 25.00 -18.72 -8.29
CA ARG A 235 25.74 -18.41 -7.08
C ARG A 235 24.86 -17.66 -6.07
N LEU A 236 24.18 -16.60 -6.53
CA LEU A 236 23.26 -15.81 -5.69
C LEU A 236 22.05 -16.65 -5.24
N GLU A 237 21.61 -17.61 -6.07
CA GLU A 237 20.58 -18.57 -5.68
C GLU A 237 21.05 -19.39 -4.47
N THR A 238 22.24 -20.01 -4.56
CA THR A 238 22.82 -20.81 -3.47
C THR A 238 23.01 -19.97 -2.20
N GLU A 239 23.55 -18.76 -2.33
CA GLU A 239 23.72 -17.83 -1.20
C GLU A 239 22.36 -17.46 -0.56
N THR A 240 21.32 -17.27 -1.37
CA THR A 240 19.96 -16.97 -0.88
C THR A 240 19.36 -18.16 -0.15
N MET A 241 19.52 -19.38 -0.69
CA MET A 241 19.02 -20.60 -0.05
C MET A 241 19.75 -20.89 1.27
N ALA A 242 21.05 -20.66 1.33
CA ALA A 242 21.83 -20.77 2.57
C ALA A 242 21.33 -19.78 3.64
N LEU A 243 21.11 -18.53 3.26
CA LEU A 243 20.53 -17.50 4.15
C LEU A 243 19.15 -17.92 4.67
N LEU A 244 18.26 -18.45 3.81
CA LEU A 244 16.94 -18.92 4.24
C LEU A 244 17.04 -20.10 5.21
N LYS A 245 18.05 -20.96 5.03
CA LYS A 245 18.36 -22.06 5.95
C LYS A 245 18.81 -21.54 7.31
N GLU A 246 19.67 -20.53 7.35
CA GLU A 246 20.09 -19.87 8.60
C GLU A 246 18.91 -19.21 9.31
N LEU A 247 18.02 -18.53 8.56
CA LEU A 247 16.80 -17.94 9.11
C LEU A 247 15.86 -19.00 9.72
N ALA A 248 15.77 -20.20 9.10
CA ALA A 248 15.02 -21.32 9.65
C ALA A 248 15.68 -21.85 10.93
N ALA A 249 17.00 -22.06 10.93
CA ALA A 249 17.75 -22.52 12.11
C ALA A 249 17.61 -21.60 13.32
N ALA A 250 17.26 -20.31 13.11
CA ALA A 250 16.91 -19.36 14.17
C ALA A 250 15.48 -19.57 14.74
N ASN A 251 14.96 -20.79 14.73
CA ASN A 251 13.62 -21.19 15.19
C ASN A 251 12.43 -20.58 14.41
N ARG A 252 12.63 -20.23 13.14
CA ARG A 252 11.52 -19.86 12.27
C ARG A 252 11.06 -21.03 11.43
N THR A 253 9.77 -21.04 11.10
CA THR A 253 9.23 -21.93 10.07
C THR A 253 9.35 -21.21 8.74
N VAL A 254 10.20 -21.71 7.85
CA VAL A 254 10.44 -21.08 6.54
C VAL A 254 9.92 -22.01 5.43
N ALA A 255 9.04 -21.50 4.57
CA ALA A 255 8.60 -22.23 3.39
C ALA A 255 8.71 -21.34 2.15
N LEU A 256 9.20 -21.93 1.06
CA LEU A 256 9.34 -21.22 -0.20
C LEU A 256 8.73 -22.01 -1.36
N VAL A 257 8.12 -21.32 -2.28
CA VAL A 257 7.82 -21.86 -3.62
C VAL A 257 9.04 -21.62 -4.49
N THR A 258 9.49 -22.64 -5.22
CA THR A 258 10.60 -22.50 -6.14
C THR A 258 10.46 -23.42 -7.35
N HIS A 259 11.07 -23.02 -8.45
CA HIS A 259 11.30 -23.85 -9.63
C HIS A 259 12.78 -24.22 -9.78
N ALA A 260 13.64 -23.72 -8.89
CA ALA A 260 15.07 -23.98 -8.88
C ALA A 260 15.36 -25.35 -8.24
N THR A 261 15.69 -26.34 -9.06
CA THR A 261 15.92 -27.72 -8.60
C THR A 261 17.31 -27.93 -8.00
N GLY A 262 18.31 -27.14 -8.43
CA GLY A 262 19.70 -27.31 -8.01
C GLY A 262 19.97 -27.12 -6.52
N SER A 263 19.13 -26.37 -5.83
CA SER A 263 19.32 -26.01 -4.40
C SER A 263 18.35 -26.75 -3.46
N LEU A 264 17.53 -27.68 -3.94
CA LEU A 264 16.53 -28.38 -3.13
C LEU A 264 17.14 -29.27 -2.05
N SER A 265 18.34 -29.76 -2.25
CA SER A 265 19.09 -30.56 -1.26
C SER A 265 19.42 -29.80 0.03
N ILE A 266 19.40 -28.46 0.01
CA ILE A 266 19.60 -27.59 1.20
C ILE A 266 18.37 -27.61 2.12
N CYS A 267 17.19 -27.92 1.58
CA CYS A 267 15.93 -27.91 2.32
C CYS A 267 15.82 -29.12 3.25
N ASP A 268 15.09 -28.96 4.36
CA ASP A 268 14.78 -30.04 5.29
C ASP A 268 13.59 -30.88 4.83
N SER A 269 12.67 -30.26 4.12
CA SER A 269 11.43 -30.87 3.67
C SER A 269 11.07 -30.38 2.26
N LEU A 270 10.50 -31.26 1.47
CA LEU A 270 9.97 -30.99 0.15
C LEU A 270 8.47 -31.32 0.12
N ILE A 271 7.67 -30.41 -0.39
CA ILE A 271 6.26 -30.62 -0.70
C ILE A 271 6.12 -30.60 -2.21
N VAL A 272 5.60 -31.67 -2.78
CA VAL A 272 5.36 -31.81 -4.22
C VAL A 272 3.87 -31.78 -4.49
N LEU A 273 3.41 -30.76 -5.25
CA LEU A 273 2.05 -30.62 -5.69
C LEU A 273 1.91 -31.01 -7.17
N GLY A 274 0.92 -31.82 -7.46
CA GLY A 274 0.56 -32.19 -8.82
C GLY A 274 -0.56 -31.34 -9.40
N ARG A 275 -0.92 -31.56 -10.67
CA ARG A 275 -2.02 -30.88 -11.36
C ARG A 275 -3.35 -31.10 -10.60
N GLY A 276 -4.20 -30.08 -10.57
CA GLY A 276 -5.45 -30.12 -9.80
C GLY A 276 -5.27 -29.81 -8.30
N GLY A 277 -4.07 -29.45 -7.88
CA GLY A 277 -3.80 -29.05 -6.49
C GLY A 277 -3.78 -30.22 -5.51
N VAL A 278 -3.35 -31.41 -5.95
CA VAL A 278 -3.25 -32.62 -5.12
C VAL A 278 -1.84 -32.74 -4.55
N LEU A 279 -1.75 -33.26 -3.31
CA LEU A 279 -0.46 -33.56 -2.68
C LEU A 279 0.08 -34.89 -3.18
N CYS A 280 1.25 -34.86 -3.82
CA CYS A 280 1.94 -36.05 -4.32
C CYS A 280 3.04 -36.56 -3.38
N PHE A 281 3.64 -35.67 -2.58
CA PHE A 281 4.69 -36.03 -1.62
C PHE A 281 4.92 -34.94 -0.59
N GLN A 282 5.26 -35.34 0.63
CA GLN A 282 5.88 -34.49 1.65
C GLN A 282 6.89 -35.31 2.43
N GLY A 283 8.15 -34.86 2.47
CA GLY A 283 9.21 -35.53 3.21
C GLY A 283 10.59 -34.92 2.91
N PRO A 284 11.68 -35.51 3.41
CA PRO A 284 13.03 -35.10 3.07
C PRO A 284 13.30 -35.14 1.56
N PRO A 285 14.08 -34.19 1.00
CA PRO A 285 14.36 -34.15 -0.45
C PRO A 285 14.94 -35.45 -1.00
N ALA A 286 15.84 -36.12 -0.26
CA ALA A 286 16.42 -37.37 -0.68
C ALA A 286 15.40 -38.53 -0.82
N GLU A 287 14.39 -38.55 0.05
CA GLU A 287 13.32 -39.53 -0.03
C GLU A 287 12.40 -39.28 -1.23
N ALA A 288 12.24 -38.01 -1.65
CA ALA A 288 11.49 -37.67 -2.84
C ALA A 288 12.10 -38.30 -4.11
N LEU A 289 13.41 -38.25 -4.26
CA LEU A 289 14.10 -38.89 -5.41
C LEU A 289 13.82 -40.38 -5.46
N THR A 290 13.85 -41.05 -4.33
CA THR A 290 13.55 -42.49 -4.23
C THR A 290 12.06 -42.76 -4.52
N PHE A 291 11.17 -41.95 -3.98
CA PHE A 291 9.71 -42.10 -4.15
C PHE A 291 9.27 -41.92 -5.60
N PHE A 292 9.81 -40.91 -6.30
CA PHE A 292 9.48 -40.62 -7.70
C PHE A 292 10.31 -41.44 -8.70
N GLU A 293 11.19 -42.34 -8.24
CA GLU A 293 12.10 -43.09 -9.09
C GLU A 293 12.98 -42.16 -9.97
N ALA A 294 13.35 -40.98 -9.42
CA ALA A 294 14.03 -39.90 -10.12
C ALA A 294 15.55 -39.91 -9.81
N SER A 295 16.35 -39.59 -10.81
CA SER A 295 17.82 -39.46 -10.65
C SER A 295 18.21 -38.06 -10.17
N ASP A 296 17.41 -37.04 -10.54
CA ASP A 296 17.56 -35.64 -10.16
C ASP A 296 16.19 -35.04 -9.84
N TYR A 297 16.18 -33.92 -9.14
CA TYR A 297 14.96 -33.19 -8.79
C TYR A 297 14.20 -32.66 -10.03
N ALA A 298 14.89 -32.44 -11.14
CA ALA A 298 14.25 -32.09 -12.41
C ALA A 298 13.35 -33.23 -12.94
N ASP A 299 13.78 -34.50 -12.77
CA ASP A 299 13.05 -35.67 -13.23
C ASP A 299 11.70 -35.83 -12.51
N ILE A 300 11.53 -35.23 -11.33
CA ILE A 300 10.25 -35.22 -10.59
C ILE A 300 9.15 -34.54 -11.41
N TYR A 301 9.47 -33.47 -12.16
CA TYR A 301 8.49 -32.81 -13.04
C TYR A 301 8.05 -33.73 -14.18
N ASP A 302 8.99 -34.49 -14.77
CA ASP A 302 8.69 -35.48 -15.80
C ASP A 302 7.83 -36.63 -15.25
N ALA A 303 8.05 -37.01 -14.00
CA ALA A 303 7.26 -38.03 -13.32
C ALA A 303 5.81 -37.54 -13.07
N LEU A 304 5.64 -36.28 -12.67
CA LEU A 304 4.32 -35.66 -12.47
C LEU A 304 3.55 -35.52 -13.77
N ASP A 305 4.21 -35.15 -14.86
CA ASP A 305 3.60 -35.00 -16.19
C ASP A 305 3.05 -36.32 -16.74
N LYS A 306 3.72 -37.44 -16.40
CA LYS A 306 3.30 -38.80 -16.80
C LYS A 306 2.12 -39.34 -16.01
N GLY A 307 1.79 -38.79 -14.83
CA GLY A 307 0.66 -39.28 -14.05
C GLY A 307 0.61 -38.77 -12.61
N THR A 308 0.08 -37.58 -12.43
CA THR A 308 -0.13 -36.95 -11.11
C THR A 308 -0.93 -37.85 -10.14
N ASP A 309 -2.06 -38.42 -10.62
CA ASP A 309 -2.97 -39.21 -9.79
C ASP A 309 -2.30 -40.45 -9.22
N ARG A 310 -1.46 -41.14 -10.01
CA ARG A 310 -0.68 -42.30 -9.58
C ARG A 310 0.17 -41.96 -8.33
N TRP A 311 0.86 -40.81 -8.36
CA TRP A 311 1.74 -40.41 -7.27
C TRP A 311 0.98 -39.93 -6.05
N ALA A 312 -0.15 -39.26 -6.25
CA ALA A 312 -1.03 -38.83 -5.15
C ALA A 312 -1.65 -40.05 -4.44
N GLU A 313 -2.12 -41.06 -5.19
CA GLU A 313 -2.62 -42.32 -4.62
C GLU A 313 -1.52 -43.11 -3.90
N ALA A 314 -0.34 -43.24 -4.51
CA ALA A 314 0.80 -43.91 -3.90
C ALA A 314 1.22 -43.24 -2.59
N TYR A 315 1.28 -41.91 -2.55
CA TYR A 315 1.59 -41.16 -1.34
C TYR A 315 0.48 -41.30 -0.28
N GLY A 316 -0.79 -41.25 -0.69
CA GLY A 316 -1.95 -41.44 0.18
C GLY A 316 -1.99 -42.84 0.82
N ALA A 317 -1.46 -43.87 0.17
CA ALA A 317 -1.40 -45.24 0.69
C ALA A 317 -0.35 -45.43 1.79
N ILE A 318 0.72 -44.65 1.79
CA ILE A 318 1.82 -44.75 2.77
C ILE A 318 1.69 -43.75 3.95
N THR A 319 0.83 -42.73 3.82
CA THR A 319 0.67 -41.70 4.84
C THR A 319 -0.61 -41.90 5.66
N THR A 320 -0.50 -41.81 6.98
CA THR A 320 -1.68 -41.77 7.84
C THR A 320 -2.32 -40.38 7.72
N PRO A 321 -3.62 -40.29 7.36
CA PRO A 321 -4.28 -38.99 7.25
C PRO A 321 -4.21 -38.23 8.58
N LEU A 322 -3.77 -36.96 8.54
CA LEU A 322 -3.90 -36.06 9.68
C LEU A 322 -5.41 -36.01 10.05
N GLY A 323 -5.76 -36.40 11.28
CA GLY A 323 -7.15 -36.53 11.74
C GLY A 323 -7.98 -35.27 11.45
N GLU A 324 -9.30 -35.45 11.37
CA GLU A 324 -10.21 -34.36 11.01
C GLU A 324 -10.05 -33.16 11.96
N GLY A 325 -9.53 -32.05 11.43
CA GLY A 325 -9.49 -30.79 12.14
C GLY A 325 -10.90 -30.23 12.29
N ARG A 326 -11.35 -30.02 13.52
CA ARG A 326 -12.61 -29.32 13.78
C ARG A 326 -12.53 -27.95 13.13
N ALA A 327 -13.46 -27.65 12.21
CA ALA A 327 -13.56 -26.31 11.61
C ALA A 327 -13.73 -25.27 12.74
N LEU A 328 -12.67 -24.54 13.03
CA LEU A 328 -12.69 -23.54 14.08
C LEU A 328 -13.32 -22.28 13.49
N LYS A 329 -14.50 -21.89 14.00
CA LYS A 329 -15.18 -20.66 13.58
C LYS A 329 -14.33 -19.46 13.97
N ALA A 330 -13.82 -18.75 12.96
CA ALA A 330 -13.09 -17.51 13.16
C ALA A 330 -13.95 -16.48 13.89
N SER A 331 -13.51 -16.05 15.04
CA SER A 331 -14.09 -14.91 15.76
C SER A 331 -13.66 -13.61 15.03
N ARG A 332 -14.63 -12.93 14.41
CA ARG A 332 -14.40 -11.66 13.71
C ARG A 332 -14.26 -10.49 14.70
N LEU A 333 -13.20 -10.45 15.48
CA LEU A 333 -12.85 -9.26 16.26
C LEU A 333 -12.06 -8.26 15.39
N ARG A 334 -12.76 -7.57 14.46
CA ARG A 334 -12.22 -6.37 13.82
C ARG A 334 -12.17 -5.25 14.86
N ARG A 335 -10.98 -4.96 15.37
CA ARG A 335 -10.75 -3.78 16.19
C ARG A 335 -10.80 -2.55 15.28
N ALA A 336 -11.66 -1.56 15.59
CA ALA A 336 -11.66 -0.28 14.90
C ALA A 336 -10.27 0.39 15.06
N PRO A 337 -9.69 0.95 13.99
CA PRO A 337 -8.41 1.66 14.07
C PRO A 337 -8.54 2.84 15.04
N ARG A 338 -7.57 2.99 15.94
CA ARG A 338 -7.52 4.13 16.87
C ARG A 338 -6.94 5.35 16.16
N PHE A 339 -7.37 6.55 16.54
CA PHE A 339 -6.87 7.81 15.97
C PHE A 339 -5.33 7.93 16.06
N ARG A 340 -4.71 7.43 17.14
CA ARG A 340 -3.25 7.40 17.29
C ARG A 340 -2.55 6.55 16.23
N ASP A 341 -3.15 5.43 15.84
CA ASP A 341 -2.62 4.55 14.79
C ASP A 341 -2.66 5.27 13.45
N PHE A 342 -3.76 5.97 13.17
CA PHE A 342 -3.91 6.80 11.97
C PHE A 342 -2.84 7.91 11.89
N ALA A 343 -2.65 8.69 12.95
CA ALA A 343 -1.72 9.82 12.95
C ALA A 343 -0.26 9.36 12.76
N ARG A 344 0.13 8.23 13.35
CA ARG A 344 1.46 7.66 13.18
C ARG A 344 1.69 7.19 11.74
N ASP A 345 0.79 6.38 11.21
CA ASP A 345 0.90 5.85 9.86
C ASP A 345 0.88 6.97 8.83
N PHE A 346 0.00 7.98 9.02
CA PHE A 346 -0.04 9.19 8.21
C PHE A 346 1.31 9.92 8.18
N ASN A 347 1.94 10.15 9.35
CA ASN A 347 3.21 10.87 9.42
C ASN A 347 4.36 10.09 8.75
N ILE A 348 4.42 8.76 8.92
CA ILE A 348 5.43 7.92 8.27
C ILE A 348 5.25 8.00 6.74
N LEU A 349 4.03 7.81 6.26
CA LEU A 349 3.70 7.82 4.85
C LEU A 349 3.92 9.21 4.22
N LEU A 350 3.58 10.29 4.92
CA LEU A 350 3.81 11.65 4.45
C LEU A 350 5.31 11.96 4.33
N ARG A 351 6.11 11.61 5.36
CA ARG A 351 7.58 11.77 5.31
C ARG A 351 8.21 10.94 4.20
N ARG A 352 7.68 9.75 3.95
CA ARG A 352 8.11 8.89 2.84
C ARG A 352 7.87 9.55 1.48
N GLN A 353 6.69 10.13 1.25
CA GLN A 353 6.40 10.85 0.00
C GLN A 353 7.38 12.00 -0.24
N TRP A 354 7.66 12.78 0.80
CA TRP A 354 8.61 13.87 0.72
C TRP A 354 10.02 13.38 0.36
N ARG A 355 10.50 12.33 1.03
CA ARG A 355 11.83 11.74 0.73
C ARG A 355 11.91 11.21 -0.69
N LEU A 356 10.87 10.54 -1.18
CA LEU A 356 10.81 10.03 -2.55
C LEU A 356 10.91 11.17 -3.58
N LEU A 357 10.20 12.27 -3.38
CA LEU A 357 10.26 13.42 -4.29
C LEU A 357 11.64 14.08 -4.29
N VAL A 358 12.20 14.39 -3.12
CA VAL A 358 13.47 15.12 -3.00
C VAL A 358 14.65 14.32 -3.58
N ARG A 359 14.61 12.99 -3.46
CA ARG A 359 15.68 12.13 -3.99
C ARG A 359 15.62 11.91 -5.50
N ASP A 360 14.46 11.95 -6.08
CA ASP A 360 14.32 11.93 -7.55
C ASP A 360 14.50 13.33 -8.12
N ARG A 361 15.76 13.78 -8.20
CA ARG A 361 16.12 15.12 -8.66
C ARG A 361 15.57 15.44 -10.05
N LYS A 362 15.50 14.44 -10.94
CA LYS A 362 14.98 14.65 -12.31
C LYS A 362 13.50 14.95 -12.27
N ASN A 363 12.74 14.15 -11.54
CA ASN A 363 11.31 14.34 -11.36
C ASN A 363 11.01 15.63 -10.57
N LEU A 364 11.81 15.94 -9.54
CA LEU A 364 11.69 17.19 -8.78
C LEU A 364 11.85 18.41 -9.66
N LEU A 365 12.89 18.45 -10.52
CA LEU A 365 13.13 19.55 -11.46
C LEU A 365 12.00 19.68 -12.49
N LEU A 366 11.47 18.56 -13.00
CA LEU A 366 10.33 18.57 -13.90
C LEU A 366 9.08 19.12 -13.21
N VAL A 367 8.76 18.62 -12.02
CA VAL A 367 7.57 19.01 -11.26
C VAL A 367 7.63 20.48 -10.85
N LEU A 368 8.76 20.97 -10.36
CA LEU A 368 8.90 22.37 -9.98
C LEU A 368 9.09 23.31 -11.17
N GLY A 369 9.73 22.84 -12.24
CA GLY A 369 10.04 23.65 -13.43
C GLY A 369 8.85 23.89 -14.35
N GLN A 370 7.83 23.01 -14.35
CA GLN A 370 6.69 23.16 -15.25
C GLN A 370 5.85 24.40 -14.95
N ALA A 371 5.65 24.78 -13.69
CA ALA A 371 4.86 25.95 -13.33
C ALA A 371 5.51 27.29 -13.78
N PRO A 372 6.80 27.56 -13.52
CA PRO A 372 7.48 28.75 -14.07
C PRO A 372 7.48 28.81 -15.60
N VAL A 373 7.67 27.66 -16.27
CA VAL A 373 7.67 27.62 -17.74
C VAL A 373 6.28 27.97 -18.29
N LEU A 374 5.22 27.36 -17.75
CA LEU A 374 3.85 27.65 -18.15
C LEU A 374 3.46 29.11 -17.80
N ALA A 375 3.91 29.63 -16.66
CA ALA A 375 3.71 31.01 -16.27
C ALA A 375 4.37 31.99 -17.25
N ALA A 376 5.64 31.73 -17.62
CA ALA A 376 6.36 32.58 -18.59
C ALA A 376 5.70 32.56 -19.95
N VAL A 377 5.26 31.38 -20.44
CA VAL A 377 4.54 31.27 -21.72
C VAL A 377 3.21 32.04 -21.64
N THR A 378 2.45 31.89 -20.55
CA THR A 378 1.17 32.59 -20.35
C THR A 378 1.39 34.10 -20.28
N ALA A 379 2.38 34.58 -19.54
CA ALA A 379 2.69 35.99 -19.42
C ALA A 379 3.13 36.58 -20.78
N ALA A 380 3.90 35.83 -21.58
CA ALA A 380 4.32 36.26 -22.91
C ALA A 380 3.18 36.23 -23.99
N LEU A 381 2.16 35.41 -23.77
CA LEU A 381 1.03 35.25 -24.70
C LEU A 381 0.05 36.44 -24.65
N PHE A 382 -0.14 36.99 -23.47
CA PHE A 382 -1.05 38.12 -23.25
C PHE A 382 -0.25 39.44 -23.27
N LYS A 383 -0.81 40.46 -23.93
CA LYS A 383 -0.21 41.80 -23.90
C LYS A 383 -0.28 42.35 -22.48
N ASP A 384 0.64 43.27 -22.17
CA ASP A 384 0.60 43.99 -20.88
C ASP A 384 -0.74 44.68 -20.70
N GLN A 385 -1.20 44.73 -19.41
CA GLN A 385 -2.34 45.53 -19.02
C GLN A 385 -3.74 44.92 -19.34
N VAL A 386 -3.86 43.59 -19.30
CA VAL A 386 -5.18 42.89 -19.45
C VAL A 386 -6.20 43.28 -18.35
N PHE A 387 -5.73 43.83 -17.24
CA PHE A 387 -6.57 44.25 -16.10
C PHE A 387 -6.82 45.76 -16.06
N GLU A 388 -6.39 46.53 -17.06
CA GLU A 388 -6.73 47.97 -17.11
C GLU A 388 -8.24 48.19 -17.32
N PRO A 389 -8.79 49.31 -16.78
CA PRO A 389 -10.21 49.64 -16.93
C PRO A 389 -10.66 49.76 -18.41
N ASP A 390 -9.73 50.11 -19.32
CA ASP A 390 -10.03 50.25 -20.74
C ASP A 390 -9.78 48.94 -21.55
N ALA A 391 -9.31 47.89 -20.88
CA ALA A 391 -9.08 46.59 -21.54
C ALA A 391 -10.42 45.85 -21.77
N PRO A 392 -10.59 45.19 -22.94
CA PRO A 392 -11.78 44.38 -23.18
C PRO A 392 -11.92 43.26 -22.14
N PRO A 393 -13.03 43.12 -21.40
CA PRO A 393 -13.19 42.12 -20.35
C PRO A 393 -13.04 40.66 -20.86
N GLY A 394 -13.24 40.43 -22.16
CA GLY A 394 -13.00 39.12 -22.79
C GLY A 394 -11.55 38.65 -22.73
N GLN A 395 -10.57 39.56 -22.69
CA GLN A 395 -9.15 39.18 -22.55
C GLN A 395 -8.84 38.72 -21.12
N THR A 396 -9.43 39.38 -20.15
CA THR A 396 -9.35 38.98 -18.73
C THR A 396 -9.95 37.59 -18.50
N VAL A 397 -11.12 37.30 -19.11
CA VAL A 397 -11.74 35.98 -19.09
C VAL A 397 -10.82 34.93 -19.69
N GLN A 398 -10.21 35.22 -20.85
CA GLN A 398 -9.29 34.27 -21.50
C GLN A 398 -8.06 33.99 -20.65
N LEU A 399 -7.44 35.00 -20.03
CA LEU A 399 -6.30 34.82 -19.12
C LEU A 399 -6.70 33.99 -17.91
N LEU A 400 -7.80 34.34 -17.22
CA LEU A 400 -8.27 33.57 -16.07
C LEU A 400 -8.59 32.12 -16.44
N PHE A 401 -9.21 31.91 -17.60
CA PHE A 401 -9.52 30.56 -18.07
C PHE A 401 -8.27 29.74 -18.35
N VAL A 402 -7.25 30.32 -18.98
CA VAL A 402 -5.95 29.67 -19.17
C VAL A 402 -5.32 29.29 -17.84
N LEU A 403 -5.33 30.19 -16.85
CA LEU A 403 -4.82 29.91 -15.50
C LEU A 403 -5.60 28.80 -14.80
N VAL A 404 -6.93 28.79 -14.92
CA VAL A 404 -7.80 27.72 -14.42
C VAL A 404 -7.45 26.38 -15.05
N MET A 405 -7.30 26.35 -16.38
CA MET A 405 -6.96 25.11 -17.09
C MET A 405 -5.58 24.60 -16.74
N ILE A 406 -4.56 25.48 -16.67
CA ILE A 406 -3.22 25.09 -16.24
C ILE A 406 -3.26 24.49 -14.82
N SER A 407 -3.99 25.13 -13.90
CA SER A 407 -4.12 24.65 -12.53
C SER A 407 -4.77 23.26 -12.45
N LEU A 408 -5.83 23.02 -13.25
CA LEU A 408 -6.46 21.70 -13.37
C LEU A 408 -5.47 20.66 -13.95
N TRP A 409 -4.70 21.04 -14.94
CA TRP A 409 -3.73 20.12 -15.55
C TRP A 409 -2.60 19.78 -14.60
N LEU A 410 -2.04 20.76 -13.88
CA LEU A 410 -0.99 20.54 -12.88
C LEU A 410 -1.45 19.54 -11.81
N GLY A 411 -2.66 19.72 -11.27
CA GLY A 411 -3.21 18.84 -10.25
C GLY A 411 -3.53 17.44 -10.78
N ALA A 412 -4.22 17.35 -11.93
CA ALA A 412 -4.66 16.07 -12.49
C ALA A 412 -3.49 15.22 -13.00
N ILE A 413 -2.55 15.81 -13.74
CA ILE A 413 -1.37 15.09 -14.28
C ILE A 413 -0.42 14.71 -13.13
N GLY A 414 -0.21 15.61 -12.15
CA GLY A 414 0.65 15.36 -11.01
C GLY A 414 0.16 14.21 -10.12
N SER A 415 -1.14 13.90 -10.13
CA SER A 415 -1.74 12.89 -9.25
C SER A 415 -2.22 11.61 -9.95
N CYS A 416 -2.39 11.61 -11.27
CA CYS A 416 -3.01 10.50 -12.02
C CYS A 416 -2.27 9.16 -11.95
N ARG A 417 -0.97 9.15 -11.63
CA ARG A 417 -0.16 7.93 -11.54
C ARG A 417 0.15 7.51 -10.11
N GLU A 418 -0.16 8.36 -9.13
CA GLU A 418 0.36 8.26 -7.78
C GLU A 418 -0.13 7.04 -6.98
N ILE A 419 -1.31 6.50 -7.27
CA ILE A 419 -1.82 5.27 -6.66
C ILE A 419 -1.40 4.06 -7.48
N VAL A 420 -1.51 4.13 -8.82
CA VAL A 420 -1.27 2.96 -9.68
C VAL A 420 0.19 2.52 -9.66
N LYS A 421 1.16 3.46 -9.58
CA LYS A 421 2.59 3.14 -9.49
C LYS A 421 3.00 2.42 -8.19
N GLU A 422 2.26 2.63 -7.10
CA GLU A 422 2.52 2.03 -5.79
C GLU A 422 1.55 0.90 -5.45
N LYS A 423 0.69 0.48 -6.38
CA LYS A 423 -0.41 -0.45 -6.14
C LYS A 423 0.04 -1.75 -5.46
N SER A 424 1.16 -2.32 -5.90
CA SER A 424 1.71 -3.57 -5.35
C SER A 424 2.31 -3.38 -3.95
N VAL A 425 3.03 -2.27 -3.73
CA VAL A 425 3.58 -1.93 -2.39
C VAL A 425 2.45 -1.70 -1.40
N VAL A 426 1.43 -0.93 -1.79
CA VAL A 426 0.24 -0.67 -0.97
C VAL A 426 -0.53 -1.95 -0.66
N ALA A 427 -0.68 -2.86 -1.62
CA ALA A 427 -1.32 -4.16 -1.39
C ALA A 427 -0.54 -4.98 -0.33
N ARG A 428 0.79 -4.99 -0.39
CA ARG A 428 1.66 -5.62 0.60
C ARG A 428 1.52 -4.99 1.99
N GLU A 429 1.55 -3.68 2.10
CA GLU A 429 1.39 -2.95 3.36
C GLU A 429 0.00 -3.20 3.97
N ARG A 430 -1.03 -3.25 3.15
CA ARG A 430 -2.39 -3.59 3.59
C ARG A 430 -2.52 -5.03 4.06
N ALA A 431 -1.86 -5.98 3.41
CA ALA A 431 -1.78 -7.36 3.87
C ALA A 431 -1.13 -7.46 5.26
N ALA A 432 -0.16 -6.58 5.56
CA ALA A 432 0.44 -6.43 6.88
C ALA A 432 -0.42 -5.67 7.90
N GLY A 433 -1.61 -5.18 7.50
CA GLY A 433 -2.59 -4.54 8.38
C GLY A 433 -2.60 -3.01 8.34
N VAL A 434 -1.84 -2.36 7.45
CA VAL A 434 -1.88 -0.90 7.28
C VAL A 434 -3.21 -0.48 6.66
N SER A 435 -3.86 0.52 7.26
CA SER A 435 -5.14 1.05 6.76
C SER A 435 -4.96 1.86 5.47
N ALA A 436 -5.94 1.79 4.57
CA ALA A 436 -5.95 2.62 3.36
C ALA A 436 -6.18 4.11 3.65
N ALA A 437 -6.81 4.46 4.78
CA ALA A 437 -7.15 5.83 5.10
C ALA A 437 -5.93 6.75 5.35
N PRO A 438 -4.94 6.40 6.20
CA PRO A 438 -3.74 7.21 6.36
C PRO A 438 -2.91 7.29 5.07
N TYR A 439 -2.88 6.23 4.25
CA TYR A 439 -2.22 6.26 2.94
C TYR A 439 -2.85 7.31 2.01
N LEU A 440 -4.17 7.25 1.83
CA LEU A 440 -4.88 8.19 0.98
C LEU A 440 -4.77 9.64 1.49
N ALA A 441 -4.87 9.83 2.81
CA ALA A 441 -4.71 11.14 3.43
C ALA A 441 -3.29 11.71 3.22
N ALA A 442 -2.25 10.91 3.38
CA ALA A 442 -0.87 11.34 3.16
C ALA A 442 -0.62 11.74 1.70
N LYS A 443 -1.13 10.94 0.74
CA LYS A 443 -1.07 11.27 -0.69
C LYS A 443 -1.81 12.57 -0.99
N LEU A 444 -3.04 12.70 -0.50
CA LEU A 444 -3.87 13.88 -0.72
C LEU A 444 -3.18 15.15 -0.22
N VAL A 445 -2.75 15.16 1.03
CA VAL A 445 -2.09 16.33 1.64
C VAL A 445 -0.82 16.68 0.87
N PHE A 446 0.03 15.70 0.60
CA PHE A 446 1.28 15.93 -0.12
C PHE A 446 1.07 16.50 -1.51
N LEU A 447 0.19 15.90 -2.32
CA LEU A 447 -0.07 16.33 -3.70
C LEU A 447 -0.81 17.68 -3.75
N THR A 448 -1.72 17.93 -2.83
CA THR A 448 -2.43 19.21 -2.76
C THR A 448 -1.47 20.35 -2.41
N LEU A 449 -0.60 20.16 -1.42
CA LEU A 449 0.42 21.16 -1.06
C LEU A 449 1.40 21.42 -2.21
N LEU A 450 1.80 20.36 -2.92
CA LEU A 450 2.66 20.50 -4.09
C LEU A 450 1.98 21.27 -5.24
N CYS A 451 0.71 20.95 -5.52
CA CYS A 451 -0.08 21.65 -6.52
C CYS A 451 -0.32 23.12 -6.12
N TRP A 452 -0.59 23.40 -4.84
CA TRP A 452 -0.73 24.77 -4.33
C TRP A 452 0.55 25.57 -4.54
N LEU A 453 1.72 24.98 -4.26
CA LEU A 453 3.00 25.62 -4.51
C LEU A 453 3.18 25.96 -6.00
N GLN A 454 2.86 25.01 -6.90
CA GLN A 454 2.96 25.22 -8.35
C GLN A 454 2.00 26.32 -8.82
N VAL A 455 0.76 26.31 -8.35
CA VAL A 455 -0.25 27.32 -8.71
C VAL A 455 0.11 28.68 -8.12
N ALA A 456 0.63 28.74 -6.90
CA ALA A 456 1.10 30.00 -6.32
C ALA A 456 2.26 30.61 -7.14
N VAL A 457 3.21 29.78 -7.61
CA VAL A 457 4.28 30.23 -8.51
C VAL A 457 3.72 30.68 -9.86
N LEU A 458 2.75 29.94 -10.44
CA LEU A 458 2.07 30.32 -11.70
C LEU A 458 1.41 31.68 -11.57
N LEU A 459 0.55 31.87 -10.57
CA LEU A 459 -0.16 33.12 -10.34
C LEU A 459 0.81 34.27 -10.01
N GLY A 460 1.80 34.01 -9.16
CA GLY A 460 2.80 35.01 -8.77
C GLY A 460 3.58 35.56 -9.97
N ILE A 461 4.02 34.72 -10.90
CA ILE A 461 4.75 35.16 -12.10
C ILE A 461 3.82 35.89 -13.07
N VAL A 462 2.65 35.33 -13.37
CA VAL A 462 1.72 35.94 -14.34
C VAL A 462 1.23 37.30 -13.84
N PHE A 463 0.87 37.41 -12.58
CA PHE A 463 0.37 38.66 -12.01
C PHE A 463 1.47 39.67 -11.69
N ALA A 464 2.71 39.25 -11.54
CA ALA A 464 3.84 40.19 -11.50
C ALA A 464 4.08 40.89 -12.84
N VAL A 465 3.68 40.27 -13.96
CA VAL A 465 3.75 40.86 -15.32
C VAL A 465 2.48 41.65 -15.61
N GLN A 466 1.30 41.10 -15.29
CA GLN A 466 0.01 41.68 -15.65
C GLN A 466 -0.51 42.74 -14.64
N THR A 467 0.15 42.87 -13.48
CA THR A 467 -0.08 43.89 -12.42
C THR A 467 -1.54 44.29 -12.21
N PRO A 468 -2.45 43.36 -11.83
CA PRO A 468 -3.85 43.71 -11.59
C PRO A 468 -3.97 44.64 -10.36
N ASP A 469 -4.70 45.73 -10.53
CA ASP A 469 -5.03 46.67 -9.41
C ASP A 469 -6.25 46.15 -8.64
N ILE A 470 -6.03 45.19 -7.77
CA ILE A 470 -7.05 44.56 -6.93
C ILE A 470 -6.70 44.66 -5.44
N ALA A 471 -7.71 44.76 -4.58
CA ALA A 471 -7.48 44.84 -3.15
C ALA A 471 -6.87 43.55 -2.58
N PHE A 472 -6.18 43.68 -1.47
CA PHE A 472 -5.56 42.50 -0.80
C PHE A 472 -6.59 41.39 -0.46
N ALA A 473 -7.82 41.77 -0.13
CA ALA A 473 -8.89 40.83 0.15
C ALA A 473 -9.23 39.99 -1.10
N ASP A 474 -9.21 40.56 -2.29
CA ASP A 474 -9.54 39.88 -3.54
C ASP A 474 -8.42 38.89 -3.92
N TRP A 475 -7.17 39.21 -3.60
CA TRP A 475 -6.03 38.28 -3.70
C TRP A 475 -6.24 37.02 -2.86
N LEU A 476 -6.76 37.20 -1.62
CA LEU A 476 -7.05 36.05 -0.73
C LEU A 476 -8.21 35.21 -1.31
N LEU A 477 -9.26 35.87 -1.82
CA LEU A 477 -10.38 35.18 -2.45
C LEU A 477 -9.96 34.42 -3.69
N LEU A 478 -9.15 35.05 -4.55
CA LEU A 478 -8.58 34.39 -5.73
C LEU A 478 -7.73 33.19 -5.35
N GLY A 479 -6.85 33.34 -4.35
CA GLY A 479 -6.04 32.26 -3.81
C GLY A 479 -6.89 31.11 -3.26
N LEU A 480 -8.02 31.40 -2.61
CA LEU A 480 -8.95 30.40 -2.10
C LEU A 480 -9.63 29.62 -3.23
N VAL A 481 -10.07 30.30 -4.30
CA VAL A 481 -10.66 29.65 -5.49
C VAL A 481 -9.67 28.72 -6.15
N PHE A 482 -8.45 29.20 -6.44
CA PHE A 482 -7.41 28.36 -7.04
C PHE A 482 -6.94 27.24 -6.11
N GLY A 483 -6.97 27.45 -4.81
CA GLY A 483 -6.71 26.43 -3.81
C GLY A 483 -7.75 25.31 -3.83
N ALA A 484 -9.04 25.67 -3.89
CA ALA A 484 -10.15 24.71 -4.00
C ALA A 484 -10.14 23.98 -5.36
N LEU A 485 -9.83 24.70 -6.44
CA LEU A 485 -9.67 24.13 -7.77
C LEU A 485 -8.53 23.11 -7.83
N SER A 486 -7.38 23.43 -7.24
CA SER A 486 -6.23 22.51 -7.12
C SER A 486 -6.59 21.25 -6.35
N PHE A 487 -7.35 21.38 -5.27
CA PHE A 487 -7.85 20.23 -4.50
C PHE A 487 -8.76 19.35 -5.37
N ALA A 488 -9.72 19.92 -6.11
CA ALA A 488 -10.59 19.18 -7.03
C ALA A 488 -9.78 18.51 -8.15
N ALA A 489 -8.76 19.17 -8.68
CA ALA A 489 -7.87 18.64 -9.71
C ALA A 489 -7.04 17.45 -9.24
N VAL A 490 -6.46 17.55 -8.04
CA VAL A 490 -5.68 16.47 -7.42
C VAL A 490 -6.57 15.26 -7.14
N THR A 491 -7.75 15.47 -6.59
CA THR A 491 -8.67 14.36 -6.31
C THR A 491 -9.19 13.69 -7.58
N MET A 492 -9.40 14.45 -8.66
CA MET A 492 -9.75 13.91 -9.99
C MET A 492 -8.63 12.97 -10.50
N GLY A 493 -7.37 13.39 -10.42
CA GLY A 493 -6.25 12.56 -10.82
C GLY A 493 -6.11 11.31 -9.92
N LEU A 494 -6.37 11.40 -8.61
CA LEU A 494 -6.37 10.24 -7.72
C LEU A 494 -7.47 9.22 -8.07
N VAL A 495 -8.66 9.67 -8.48
CA VAL A 495 -9.72 8.77 -9.01
C VAL A 495 -9.22 8.05 -10.25
N ILE A 496 -8.66 8.78 -11.22
CA ILE A 496 -8.08 8.19 -12.44
C ILE A 496 -7.04 7.13 -12.07
N SER A 497 -6.13 7.46 -11.15
CA SER A 497 -5.09 6.55 -10.68
C SER A 497 -5.64 5.28 -10.01
N ALA A 498 -6.72 5.39 -9.24
CA ALA A 498 -7.36 4.25 -8.57
C ALA A 498 -8.14 3.34 -9.53
N LEU A 499 -8.66 3.91 -10.62
CA LEU A 499 -9.39 3.16 -11.66
C LEU A 499 -8.43 2.46 -12.63
N ALA A 500 -7.31 3.09 -12.95
CA ALA A 500 -6.33 2.55 -13.90
C ALA A 500 -5.70 1.24 -13.42
N GLY A 501 -5.42 0.37 -14.37
CA GLY A 501 -4.67 -0.87 -14.15
C GLY A 501 -3.15 -0.67 -14.23
N THR A 502 -2.71 0.25 -15.11
CA THR A 502 -1.30 0.58 -15.39
C THR A 502 -1.10 2.09 -15.46
N GLU A 503 0.15 2.54 -15.31
CA GLU A 503 0.51 3.96 -15.44
C GLU A 503 0.20 4.50 -16.86
N SER A 504 0.42 3.70 -17.91
CA SER A 504 0.09 4.06 -19.27
C SER A 504 -1.41 4.31 -19.46
N GLN A 505 -2.25 3.43 -18.90
CA GLN A 505 -3.70 3.60 -18.92
C GLN A 505 -4.12 4.87 -18.17
N ALA A 506 -3.52 5.16 -17.01
CA ALA A 506 -3.80 6.39 -16.27
C ALA A 506 -3.52 7.64 -17.13
N ASN A 507 -2.35 7.69 -17.80
CA ASN A 507 -1.99 8.78 -18.69
C ASN A 507 -2.96 8.96 -19.88
N SER A 508 -3.50 7.86 -20.41
CA SER A 508 -4.46 7.90 -21.52
C SER A 508 -5.85 8.41 -21.10
N ILE A 509 -6.24 8.21 -19.84
CA ILE A 509 -7.53 8.67 -19.31
C ILE A 509 -7.51 10.18 -19.01
N VAL A 510 -6.35 10.76 -18.65
CA VAL A 510 -6.25 12.18 -18.29
C VAL A 510 -6.77 13.13 -19.38
N PRO A 511 -6.34 13.04 -20.65
CA PRO A 511 -6.90 13.90 -21.72
C PRO A 511 -8.41 13.74 -21.86
N LEU A 512 -8.93 12.51 -21.73
CA LEU A 512 -10.38 12.24 -21.81
C LEU A 512 -11.16 12.94 -20.69
N ALA A 513 -10.56 13.13 -19.50
CA ALA A 513 -11.15 13.87 -18.40
C ALA A 513 -10.99 15.39 -18.54
N LEU A 514 -9.88 15.86 -19.14
CA LEU A 514 -9.55 17.30 -19.25
C LEU A 514 -10.16 17.99 -20.48
N ILE A 515 -10.37 17.29 -21.60
CA ILE A 515 -11.01 17.86 -22.78
C ILE A 515 -12.43 18.35 -22.49
N PRO A 516 -13.31 17.60 -21.80
CA PRO A 516 -14.60 18.14 -21.37
C PRO A 516 -14.49 19.38 -20.46
N GLN A 517 -13.47 19.43 -19.59
CA GLN A 517 -13.22 20.63 -18.76
C GLN A 517 -12.91 21.87 -19.61
N LEU A 518 -12.15 21.68 -20.71
CA LEU A 518 -11.84 22.76 -21.65
C LEU A 518 -13.10 23.26 -22.37
N LEU A 519 -13.92 22.35 -22.88
CA LEU A 519 -15.11 22.69 -23.67
C LEU A 519 -16.24 23.26 -22.83
N LEU A 520 -16.43 22.72 -21.63
CA LEU A 520 -17.54 23.05 -20.73
C LEU A 520 -17.20 24.14 -19.69
N GLY A 521 -15.97 24.66 -19.72
CA GLY A 521 -15.49 25.67 -18.76
C GLY A 521 -16.14 27.06 -18.91
N GLY A 522 -16.84 27.33 -20.02
CA GLY A 522 -17.62 28.53 -20.23
C GLY A 522 -16.90 29.65 -21.01
N ALA A 523 -15.56 29.62 -21.12
CA ALA A 523 -14.82 30.65 -21.86
C ALA A 523 -14.74 30.37 -23.39
N VAL A 524 -14.72 29.09 -23.79
CA VAL A 524 -14.69 28.69 -25.20
C VAL A 524 -16.10 28.71 -25.78
N ILE A 525 -17.05 28.11 -25.07
CA ILE A 525 -18.47 28.13 -25.43
C ILE A 525 -19.21 28.63 -24.18
N PRO A 526 -19.77 29.86 -24.23
CA PRO A 526 -20.56 30.37 -23.12
C PRO A 526 -21.78 29.49 -22.84
N PRO A 527 -22.16 29.28 -21.56
CA PRO A 527 -23.27 28.41 -21.20
C PRO A 527 -24.61 28.83 -21.86
N SER A 528 -24.82 30.12 -22.09
CA SER A 528 -25.98 30.65 -22.80
C SER A 528 -26.11 30.22 -24.27
N GLN A 529 -25.00 29.78 -24.87
CA GLN A 529 -24.94 29.22 -26.23
C GLN A 529 -25.02 27.71 -26.26
N MET A 530 -25.01 27.04 -25.10
CA MET A 530 -25.12 25.59 -25.00
C MET A 530 -26.60 25.16 -25.08
N THR A 531 -26.81 23.91 -25.52
CA THR A 531 -28.10 23.27 -25.36
C THR A 531 -28.37 23.08 -23.85
N TRP A 532 -29.65 23.07 -23.44
CA TRP A 532 -30.04 22.93 -22.04
C TRP A 532 -29.41 21.73 -21.33
N VAL A 533 -29.20 20.60 -22.06
CA VAL A 533 -28.51 19.41 -21.55
C VAL A 533 -27.04 19.70 -21.31
N MET A 534 -26.34 20.33 -22.25
CA MET A 534 -24.93 20.67 -22.12
C MET A 534 -24.68 21.75 -21.07
N GLU A 535 -25.60 22.70 -20.92
CA GLU A 535 -25.54 23.66 -19.84
C GLU A 535 -25.66 22.97 -18.47
N ALA A 536 -26.59 22.02 -18.31
CA ALA A 536 -26.68 21.23 -17.08
C ALA A 536 -25.42 20.41 -16.79
N VAL A 537 -24.85 19.78 -17.83
CA VAL A 537 -23.60 19.01 -17.72
C VAL A 537 -22.40 19.91 -17.43
N SER A 538 -22.35 21.13 -17.97
CA SER A 538 -21.26 22.07 -17.73
C SER A 538 -21.12 22.44 -16.24
N ARG A 539 -22.21 22.42 -15.48
CA ARG A 539 -22.21 22.64 -14.01
C ARG A 539 -21.46 21.55 -13.24
N LEU A 540 -21.14 20.40 -13.87
CA LEU A 540 -20.28 19.35 -13.33
C LEU A 540 -18.80 19.57 -13.64
N ALA A 541 -18.47 20.60 -14.46
CA ALA A 541 -17.10 20.91 -14.80
C ALA A 541 -16.44 21.80 -13.73
N ALA A 542 -15.34 21.33 -13.15
CA ALA A 542 -14.58 22.10 -12.16
C ALA A 542 -13.98 23.39 -12.77
N SER A 543 -13.64 23.36 -14.07
CA SER A 543 -13.18 24.53 -14.82
C SER A 543 -14.18 25.67 -14.83
N GLN A 544 -15.49 25.37 -14.97
CA GLN A 544 -16.54 26.38 -14.96
C GLN A 544 -16.61 27.09 -13.61
N TRP A 545 -16.58 26.32 -12.51
CA TRP A 545 -16.62 26.89 -11.17
C TRP A 545 -15.33 27.62 -10.81
N GLY A 546 -14.18 27.12 -11.29
CA GLY A 546 -12.91 27.83 -11.18
C GLY A 546 -12.95 29.19 -11.86
N LEU A 547 -13.47 29.26 -13.10
CA LEU A 547 -13.59 30.50 -13.86
C LEU A 547 -14.60 31.46 -13.22
N ARG A 548 -15.78 30.96 -12.84
CA ARG A 548 -16.81 31.78 -12.16
C ARG A 548 -16.27 32.36 -10.85
N GLY A 549 -15.65 31.52 -10.03
CA GLY A 549 -15.09 31.96 -8.75
C GLY A 549 -13.94 32.95 -8.91
N ALA A 550 -13.05 32.72 -9.89
CA ALA A 550 -11.94 33.63 -10.16
C ALA A 550 -12.43 34.99 -10.68
N GLY A 551 -13.40 35.00 -11.60
CA GLY A 551 -14.00 36.24 -12.11
C GLY A 551 -14.79 36.99 -11.03
N ALA A 552 -15.53 36.28 -10.17
CA ALA A 552 -16.21 36.88 -9.06
C ALA A 552 -15.27 37.47 -7.99
N ALA A 553 -14.09 36.85 -7.80
CA ALA A 553 -13.07 37.33 -6.85
C ALA A 553 -12.44 38.68 -7.24
N ILE A 554 -12.47 39.04 -8.53
CA ILE A 554 -11.94 40.30 -9.05
C ILE A 554 -13.05 41.23 -9.58
N ASP A 555 -14.32 40.97 -9.20
CA ASP A 555 -15.51 41.74 -9.62
C ASP A 555 -15.62 41.96 -11.13
N LEU A 556 -15.33 40.90 -11.91
CA LEU A 556 -15.31 40.97 -13.38
C LEU A 556 -16.70 41.32 -13.97
N GLN A 557 -17.82 41.07 -13.24
CA GLN A 557 -19.17 41.41 -13.69
C GLN A 557 -19.31 42.91 -13.87
N THR A 558 -18.86 43.73 -12.93
CA THR A 558 -18.88 45.20 -13.01
C THR A 558 -18.11 45.70 -14.23
N SER A 559 -17.00 45.05 -14.61
CA SER A 559 -16.26 45.37 -15.84
C SER A 559 -17.06 45.06 -17.11
N PHE A 560 -17.86 43.97 -17.12
CA PHE A 560 -18.75 43.67 -18.25
C PHE A 560 -19.91 44.69 -18.35
N ASP A 561 -20.46 45.11 -17.23
CA ASP A 561 -21.61 46.05 -17.19
C ASP A 561 -21.18 47.46 -17.66
N SER A 562 -19.90 47.81 -17.53
CA SER A 562 -19.36 49.11 -17.96
C SER A 562 -18.88 49.13 -19.43
N PHE A 563 -18.72 47.98 -20.09
CA PHE A 563 -18.24 47.88 -21.47
C PHE A 563 -19.39 47.78 -22.49
N PRO A 564 -19.25 48.38 -23.69
CA PRO A 564 -20.25 48.23 -24.77
C PRO A 564 -20.39 46.73 -25.13
N SER A 565 -21.63 46.24 -25.26
CA SER A 565 -21.92 44.86 -25.64
C SER A 565 -21.30 44.50 -26.98
N SER A 566 -20.63 43.35 -27.04
CA SER A 566 -20.02 42.75 -28.22
C SER A 566 -20.56 41.33 -28.39
N PRO A 567 -20.87 40.85 -29.60
CA PRO A 567 -21.36 39.50 -29.83
C PRO A 567 -20.47 38.39 -29.25
N ALA A 568 -19.18 38.64 -29.06
CA ALA A 568 -18.23 37.73 -28.47
C ALA A 568 -18.32 37.65 -26.93
N THR A 569 -18.86 38.70 -26.28
CA THR A 569 -18.96 38.84 -24.83
C THR A 569 -20.36 38.71 -24.30
N ASP A 570 -21.39 38.89 -25.14
CA ASP A 570 -22.81 38.88 -24.76
C ASP A 570 -23.24 37.60 -24.05
N GLY A 571 -22.62 36.46 -24.40
CA GLY A 571 -22.91 35.17 -23.77
C GLY A 571 -22.36 35.00 -22.35
N LEU A 572 -21.37 35.80 -21.94
CA LEU A 572 -20.76 35.82 -20.63
C LEU A 572 -21.24 36.99 -19.77
N ALA A 573 -21.72 38.07 -20.43
CA ALA A 573 -22.19 39.30 -19.77
C ALA A 573 -23.49 39.12 -18.96
N THR A 574 -24.25 38.04 -19.19
CA THR A 574 -25.55 37.80 -18.55
C THR A 574 -25.41 37.07 -17.20
N GLY A 575 -24.75 37.69 -16.22
CA GLY A 575 -24.71 37.17 -14.82
C GLY A 575 -23.88 35.92 -14.61
N PHE A 576 -22.95 35.60 -15.52
CA PHE A 576 -22.09 34.41 -15.37
C PHE A 576 -21.17 34.53 -14.14
N PHE A 577 -20.69 35.73 -13.83
CA PHE A 577 -19.81 36.04 -12.72
C PHE A 577 -20.53 36.52 -11.44
N ASP A 578 -21.87 36.66 -11.47
CA ASP A 578 -22.67 36.97 -10.28
C ASP A 578 -22.67 35.85 -9.22
N THR A 579 -22.04 34.76 -9.54
CA THR A 579 -21.89 33.62 -8.64
C THR A 579 -20.97 34.00 -7.50
N GLY A 580 -21.46 34.04 -6.28
CA GLY A 580 -20.61 34.34 -5.12
C GLY A 580 -19.40 33.42 -5.02
N VAL A 581 -18.21 33.96 -4.71
CA VAL A 581 -16.93 33.21 -4.57
C VAL A 581 -17.09 32.00 -3.66
N TRP A 582 -17.81 32.17 -2.55
CA TRP A 582 -18.02 31.08 -1.57
C TRP A 582 -18.82 29.90 -2.13
N LEU A 583 -19.77 30.15 -3.04
CA LEU A 583 -20.48 29.05 -3.70
C LEU A 583 -19.56 28.28 -4.64
N ALA A 584 -18.73 28.97 -5.41
CA ALA A 584 -17.77 28.34 -6.29
C ALA A 584 -16.79 27.46 -5.50
N VAL A 585 -16.23 27.98 -4.41
CA VAL A 585 -15.35 27.25 -3.50
C VAL A 585 -16.06 26.04 -2.90
N ALA A 586 -17.28 26.20 -2.40
CA ALA A 586 -18.05 25.10 -1.81
C ALA A 586 -18.33 23.97 -2.81
N VAL A 587 -18.66 24.30 -4.05
CA VAL A 587 -18.88 23.31 -5.12
C VAL A 587 -17.59 22.57 -5.46
N LEU A 588 -16.47 23.29 -5.64
CA LEU A 588 -15.17 22.68 -5.92
C LEU A 588 -14.72 21.73 -4.81
N LEU A 589 -14.87 22.14 -3.55
CA LEU A 589 -14.55 21.28 -2.40
C LEU A 589 -15.48 20.04 -2.34
N THR A 590 -16.78 20.23 -2.63
CA THR A 590 -17.74 19.13 -2.65
C THR A 590 -17.42 18.13 -3.75
N MET A 591 -17.06 18.59 -4.97
CA MET A 591 -16.58 17.74 -6.06
C MET A 591 -15.36 16.93 -5.62
N GLY A 592 -14.38 17.60 -4.99
CA GLY A 592 -13.18 16.93 -4.50
C GLY A 592 -13.49 15.88 -3.43
N VAL A 593 -14.39 16.13 -2.50
CA VAL A 593 -14.81 15.16 -1.46
C VAL A 593 -15.52 13.96 -2.07
N ILE A 594 -16.39 14.16 -3.07
CA ILE A 594 -17.05 13.05 -3.79
C ILE A 594 -16.00 12.17 -4.50
N GLN A 595 -15.07 12.77 -5.20
CA GLN A 595 -13.99 12.08 -5.91
C GLN A 595 -13.08 11.32 -4.93
N LEU A 596 -12.72 11.93 -3.80
CA LEU A 596 -11.94 11.29 -2.74
C LEU A 596 -12.66 10.08 -2.14
N SER A 597 -13.98 10.21 -1.94
CA SER A 597 -14.83 9.13 -1.42
C SER A 597 -14.89 7.95 -2.41
N ALA A 598 -14.99 8.23 -3.71
CA ALA A 598 -14.93 7.22 -4.76
C ALA A 598 -13.57 6.50 -4.77
N THR A 599 -12.47 7.25 -4.64
CA THR A 599 -11.11 6.67 -4.51
C THR A 599 -11.00 5.77 -3.29
N ALA A 600 -11.50 6.21 -2.14
CA ALA A 600 -11.46 5.44 -0.89
C ALA A 600 -12.30 4.16 -0.99
N MET A 601 -13.49 4.21 -1.60
CA MET A 601 -14.31 3.01 -1.85
C MET A 601 -13.58 2.02 -2.76
N ARG A 602 -12.98 2.50 -3.85
CA ARG A 602 -12.25 1.63 -4.80
C ARG A 602 -11.04 0.96 -4.15
N LEU A 603 -10.32 1.66 -3.29
CA LEU A 603 -9.22 1.08 -2.53
C LEU A 603 -9.71 0.02 -1.52
N ARG A 604 -10.91 0.15 -0.97
CA ARG A 604 -11.49 -0.86 -0.04
C ARG A 604 -11.91 -2.14 -0.76
N THR A 605 -12.47 -2.05 -1.95
CA THR A 605 -13.00 -3.21 -2.70
C THR A 605 -11.94 -4.07 -3.37
N LYS A 606 -10.75 -3.53 -3.66
CA LYS A 606 -9.62 -4.27 -4.25
C LYS A 606 -8.72 -4.95 -3.21
N ALA A 607 -9.08 -4.94 -1.95
CA ALA A 607 -8.45 -5.65 -0.84
C ALA A 607 -9.24 -6.91 -0.53
#